data_3bca51ba123960086464d70572914d9e
#
_entry.id   3bca51ba123960086464d70572914d9e
#
_cell.length_a   1.000
_cell.length_b   1.000
_cell.length_c   1.000
_cell.angle_alpha   90.00
_cell.angle_beta   90.00
_cell.angle_gamma   90.00
#
_symmetry.space_group_name_H-M   'P 1'
#
loop_
_entity.id
_entity.type
_entity.pdbx_description
1 polymer ?
#
loop_
_entity_poly.entity_id
_entity_poly.type
_entity_poly.pdbx_seq_one_letter_code
_entity_poly.pdbx_strand_id
1 'polypeptide(L)'
;MKNSLQFKIGLSYFAIIIAVLVILNTYPLIESQNLVFRSKETLLTGSVKAIESALSGLSELTQSNVEKALSGLEETGVSRVMVTDTSGRVLYDPRQQENARGQYAFYTEIAQALDGNDAFYCGYDGSAFLSRSAAPVVFRSQIIGVVYAYQYDAQQGVLLKDLQKNLITISAVVAVLVVGVSLLLSRMFGRRISRLLQAIRTVREGSYSHRAQIRGTDEIGQIAAEFNSLTDRLQTTEEARRRFVSDASHEMKTPLAGIKLLTDSILQTENIDPATTREFVSDIGAEASRLERITEDL
;
A
#
# COMPACT_ATOMS: atom_id res chain seq x y z
N MET A 1 10.60 7.13 -19.64
CA MET A 1 9.37 7.11 -18.83
C MET A 1 9.52 6.52 -17.42
N LYS A 2 10.51 5.62 -17.14
CA LYS A 2 10.71 4.96 -15.83
C LYS A 2 11.14 5.86 -14.65
N ASN A 3 11.57 7.10 -14.87
CA ASN A 3 12.10 7.99 -13.81
C ASN A 3 11.21 9.19 -13.46
N SER A 4 9.97 9.22 -13.92
CA SER A 4 9.05 10.30 -13.56
C SER A 4 8.61 10.13 -12.11
N LEU A 5 8.62 11.23 -11.33
CA LEU A 5 8.14 11.29 -9.95
C LEU A 5 6.73 10.69 -9.82
N GLN A 6 5.89 10.90 -10.82
CA GLN A 6 4.54 10.35 -10.93
C GLN A 6 4.51 8.83 -10.90
N PHE A 7 5.45 8.18 -11.63
CA PHE A 7 5.55 6.71 -11.66
C PHE A 7 5.98 6.16 -10.30
N LYS A 8 6.94 6.82 -9.63
CA LYS A 8 7.42 6.40 -8.30
C LYS A 8 6.32 6.52 -7.25
N ILE A 9 5.59 7.64 -7.22
CA ILE A 9 4.47 7.87 -6.29
C ILE A 9 3.35 6.87 -6.58
N GLY A 10 2.96 6.68 -7.83
CA GLY A 10 1.95 5.70 -8.22
C GLY A 10 2.31 4.26 -7.82
N LEU A 11 3.58 3.87 -8.01
CA LEU A 11 4.07 2.55 -7.63
C LEU A 11 4.06 2.33 -6.11
N SER A 12 4.42 3.36 -5.30
CA SER A 12 4.39 3.24 -3.84
C SER A 12 2.96 3.09 -3.30
N TYR A 13 2.00 3.85 -3.81
CA TYR A 13 0.59 3.68 -3.43
C TYR A 13 0.05 2.31 -3.86
N PHE A 14 0.38 1.86 -5.06
CA PHE A 14 0.00 0.54 -5.55
C PHE A 14 0.56 -0.59 -4.66
N ALA A 15 1.82 -0.50 -4.26
CA ALA A 15 2.44 -1.47 -3.36
C ALA A 15 1.75 -1.52 -1.97
N ILE A 16 1.43 -0.36 -1.39
CA ILE A 16 0.71 -0.28 -0.10
C ILE A 16 -0.68 -0.91 -0.22
N ILE A 17 -1.40 -0.62 -1.29
CA ILE A 17 -2.74 -1.14 -1.52
C ILE A 17 -2.72 -2.66 -1.68
N ILE A 18 -1.76 -3.20 -2.46
CA ILE A 18 -1.60 -4.65 -2.58
C ILE A 18 -1.33 -5.27 -1.21
N ALA A 19 -0.44 -4.69 -0.40
CA ALA A 19 -0.15 -5.19 0.94
C ALA A 19 -1.41 -5.21 1.83
N VAL A 20 -2.21 -4.16 1.81
CA VAL A 20 -3.49 -4.08 2.54
C VAL A 20 -4.49 -5.13 2.04
N LEU A 21 -4.62 -5.29 0.72
CA LEU A 21 -5.53 -6.29 0.15
C LEU A 21 -5.10 -7.73 0.48
N VAL A 22 -3.80 -8.01 0.51
CA VAL A 22 -3.29 -9.32 0.94
C VAL A 22 -3.65 -9.59 2.39
N ILE A 23 -3.43 -8.63 3.28
CA ILE A 23 -3.79 -8.75 4.71
C ILE A 23 -5.30 -8.95 4.87
N LEU A 24 -6.13 -8.18 4.17
CA LEU A 24 -7.59 -8.26 4.21
C LEU A 24 -8.13 -9.63 3.72
N ASN A 25 -7.43 -10.28 2.79
CA ASN A 25 -7.84 -11.60 2.28
C ASN A 25 -7.30 -12.78 3.10
N THR A 26 -6.19 -12.60 3.82
CA THR A 26 -5.55 -13.69 4.56
C THR A 26 -5.96 -13.70 6.02
N TYR A 27 -5.88 -12.56 6.70
CA TYR A 27 -6.10 -12.48 8.15
C TYR A 27 -7.50 -12.92 8.60
N PRO A 28 -8.62 -12.42 8.02
CA PRO A 28 -9.96 -12.83 8.44
C PRO A 28 -10.24 -14.31 8.18
N LEU A 29 -9.63 -14.88 7.14
CA LEU A 29 -9.80 -16.29 6.80
C LEU A 29 -9.12 -17.18 7.84
N ILE A 30 -7.87 -16.86 8.21
CA ILE A 30 -7.12 -17.59 9.25
C ILE A 30 -7.85 -17.48 10.59
N GLU A 31 -8.29 -16.29 10.97
CA GLU A 31 -8.98 -16.08 12.24
C GLU A 31 -10.33 -16.81 12.28
N SER A 32 -11.07 -16.82 11.17
CA SER A 32 -12.31 -17.58 11.06
C SER A 32 -12.09 -19.09 11.21
N GLN A 33 -11.02 -19.64 10.60
CA GLN A 33 -10.64 -21.04 10.78
C GLN A 33 -10.29 -21.35 12.23
N ASN A 34 -9.47 -20.50 12.86
CA ASN A 34 -9.08 -20.66 14.27
C ASN A 34 -10.30 -20.63 15.21
N LEU A 35 -11.26 -19.77 14.93
CA LEU A 35 -12.49 -19.66 15.71
C LEU A 35 -13.33 -20.92 15.58
N VAL A 36 -13.45 -21.48 14.38
CA VAL A 36 -14.12 -22.77 14.15
C VAL A 36 -13.37 -23.88 14.87
N PHE A 37 -12.05 -23.96 14.81
CA PHE A 37 -11.26 -24.96 15.50
C PHE A 37 -11.50 -24.93 17.01
N ARG A 38 -11.43 -23.75 17.65
CA ARG A 38 -11.72 -23.63 19.09
C ARG A 38 -13.15 -23.97 19.44
N SER A 39 -14.12 -23.62 18.62
CA SER A 39 -15.52 -24.00 18.82
C SER A 39 -15.72 -25.50 18.76
N LYS A 40 -15.08 -26.19 17.79
CA LYS A 40 -15.12 -27.64 17.64
C LYS A 40 -14.42 -28.37 18.82
N GLU A 41 -13.28 -27.84 19.24
CA GLU A 41 -12.58 -28.38 20.43
C GLU A 41 -13.48 -28.32 21.65
N THR A 42 -14.07 -27.17 21.96
CA THR A 42 -14.94 -27.00 23.11
C THR A 42 -16.18 -27.96 23.05
N LEU A 43 -16.81 -28.04 21.87
CA LEU A 43 -18.00 -28.85 21.66
C LEU A 43 -17.68 -30.34 21.77
N LEU A 44 -16.66 -30.84 21.04
CA LEU A 44 -16.35 -32.27 21.04
C LEU A 44 -15.79 -32.75 22.39
N THR A 45 -14.85 -31.98 22.96
CA THR A 45 -14.27 -32.30 24.26
C THR A 45 -15.33 -32.26 25.35
N GLY A 46 -16.24 -31.26 25.32
CA GLY A 46 -17.37 -31.17 26.24
C GLY A 46 -18.33 -32.41 26.11
N SER A 47 -18.65 -32.79 24.87
CA SER A 47 -19.49 -33.97 24.62
C SER A 47 -18.83 -35.25 25.07
N VAL A 48 -17.55 -35.45 24.79
CA VAL A 48 -16.77 -36.61 25.23
C VAL A 48 -16.71 -36.66 26.74
N LYS A 49 -16.45 -35.54 27.44
CA LYS A 49 -16.42 -35.48 28.91
C LYS A 49 -17.78 -35.72 29.56
N ALA A 50 -18.86 -35.28 28.96
CA ALA A 50 -20.21 -35.58 29.45
C ALA A 50 -20.50 -37.07 29.39
N ILE A 51 -20.10 -37.75 28.30
CA ILE A 51 -20.26 -39.19 28.13
C ILE A 51 -19.32 -39.95 29.06
N GLU A 52 -18.05 -39.55 29.17
CA GLU A 52 -17.09 -40.11 30.12
C GLU A 52 -17.64 -40.07 31.55
N SER A 53 -18.18 -38.91 31.96
CA SER A 53 -18.78 -38.75 33.28
C SER A 53 -19.96 -39.69 33.52
N ALA A 54 -20.81 -39.94 32.52
CA ALA A 54 -21.91 -40.86 32.59
C ALA A 54 -21.44 -42.33 32.72
N LEU A 55 -20.26 -42.65 32.18
CA LEU A 55 -19.68 -43.99 32.20
C LEU A 55 -18.75 -44.24 33.39
N SER A 56 -18.25 -43.22 34.06
CA SER A 56 -17.25 -43.28 35.13
C SER A 56 -17.73 -44.02 36.40
N GLY A 57 -19.04 -44.22 36.56
CA GLY A 57 -19.65 -45.01 37.62
C GLY A 57 -19.67 -46.50 37.37
N LEU A 58 -19.31 -46.96 36.17
CA LEU A 58 -19.33 -48.35 35.80
C LEU A 58 -18.01 -49.04 36.17
N SER A 59 -18.08 -50.21 36.76
CA SER A 59 -16.88 -51.04 37.10
C SER A 59 -16.28 -51.71 35.87
N GLU A 60 -17.09 -51.96 34.84
CA GLU A 60 -16.73 -52.61 33.59
C GLU A 60 -17.59 -52.05 32.45
N LEU A 61 -16.98 -51.82 31.29
CA LEU A 61 -17.70 -51.43 30.10
C LEU A 61 -18.13 -52.67 29.32
N THR A 62 -19.41 -52.95 29.36
CA THR A 62 -20.06 -53.92 28.51
C THR A 62 -21.09 -53.27 27.63
N GLN A 63 -21.40 -53.84 26.49
CA GLN A 63 -22.39 -53.29 25.57
C GLN A 63 -23.70 -52.90 26.28
N SER A 64 -24.24 -53.79 27.16
CA SER A 64 -25.50 -53.55 27.88
C SER A 64 -25.41 -52.40 28.88
N ASN A 65 -24.28 -52.27 29.60
CA ASN A 65 -24.10 -51.22 30.60
C ASN A 65 -23.91 -49.84 29.93
N VAL A 66 -23.15 -49.78 28.84
CA VAL A 66 -22.93 -48.56 28.05
C VAL A 66 -24.24 -48.11 27.41
N GLU A 67 -25.02 -48.98 26.78
CA GLU A 67 -26.34 -48.62 26.20
C GLU A 67 -27.30 -48.09 27.27
N LYS A 68 -27.35 -48.66 28.46
CA LYS A 68 -28.18 -48.17 29.56
C LYS A 68 -27.73 -46.82 30.07
N ALA A 69 -26.43 -46.62 30.25
CA ALA A 69 -25.87 -45.33 30.73
C ALA A 69 -26.07 -44.19 29.73
N LEU A 70 -26.02 -44.50 28.44
CA LEU A 70 -26.15 -43.49 27.37
C LEU A 70 -27.61 -43.32 26.87
N SER A 71 -28.56 -44.20 27.26
CA SER A 71 -29.96 -44.14 26.83
C SER A 71 -30.71 -42.86 27.25
N GLY A 72 -30.19 -42.11 28.24
CA GLY A 72 -30.75 -40.81 28.71
C GLY A 72 -29.99 -39.56 28.26
N LEU A 73 -28.90 -39.73 27.50
CA LEU A 73 -28.19 -38.61 26.95
C LEU A 73 -28.85 -38.19 25.63
N GLU A 74 -29.44 -37.00 25.65
CA GLU A 74 -29.97 -36.34 24.45
C GLU A 74 -28.88 -36.15 23.40
N GLU A 75 -29.25 -35.89 22.13
CA GLU A 75 -28.34 -35.68 21.01
C GLU A 75 -27.21 -34.75 21.38
N THR A 76 -25.99 -35.26 21.44
CA THR A 76 -24.79 -34.51 21.84
C THR A 76 -24.30 -33.53 20.77
N GLY A 77 -25.06 -33.31 19.70
CA GLY A 77 -24.69 -32.39 18.59
C GLY A 77 -23.47 -32.83 17.77
N VAL A 78 -22.94 -34.03 18.02
CA VAL A 78 -21.82 -34.65 17.28
C VAL A 78 -22.32 -35.69 16.29
N SER A 79 -21.59 -35.84 15.15
CA SER A 79 -22.03 -36.73 14.07
C SER A 79 -21.95 -38.20 14.45
N ARG A 80 -21.05 -38.59 15.34
CA ARG A 80 -20.86 -39.95 15.78
C ARG A 80 -20.15 -40.02 17.13
N VAL A 81 -20.61 -40.87 17.99
CA VAL A 81 -19.97 -41.23 19.27
C VAL A 81 -19.72 -42.74 19.28
N MET A 82 -18.55 -43.17 19.71
CA MET A 82 -18.21 -44.56 19.92
C MET A 82 -17.62 -44.75 21.31
N VAL A 83 -17.88 -45.88 21.92
CA VAL A 83 -17.22 -46.33 23.17
C VAL A 83 -16.50 -47.61 22.88
N THR A 84 -15.23 -47.68 23.28
CA THR A 84 -14.39 -48.87 23.09
C THR A 84 -13.98 -49.46 24.44
N ASP A 85 -13.59 -50.70 24.43
CA ASP A 85 -12.89 -51.36 25.55
C ASP A 85 -11.39 -50.97 25.54
N THR A 86 -10.63 -51.54 26.46
CA THR A 86 -9.17 -51.34 26.59
C THR A 86 -8.35 -51.88 25.43
N SER A 87 -8.93 -52.73 24.60
CA SER A 87 -8.30 -53.29 23.40
C SER A 87 -8.59 -52.47 22.14
N GLY A 88 -9.43 -51.40 22.26
CA GLY A 88 -9.90 -50.59 21.14
C GLY A 88 -11.08 -51.22 20.38
N ARG A 89 -11.70 -52.29 20.91
CA ARG A 89 -12.89 -52.92 20.32
C ARG A 89 -14.12 -52.06 20.64
N VAL A 90 -14.92 -51.72 19.62
CA VAL A 90 -16.12 -50.90 19.75
C VAL A 90 -17.24 -51.66 20.47
N LEU A 91 -17.65 -51.18 21.63
CA LEU A 91 -18.76 -51.70 22.44
C LEU A 91 -20.07 -50.97 22.09
N TYR A 92 -20.00 -49.67 21.78
CA TYR A 92 -21.18 -48.86 21.49
C TYR A 92 -20.92 -47.99 20.24
N ASP A 93 -21.91 -48.00 19.34
CA ASP A 93 -22.03 -47.14 18.19
C ASP A 93 -23.53 -46.96 17.87
N PRO A 94 -24.09 -45.75 17.98
CA PRO A 94 -25.53 -45.52 17.79
C PRO A 94 -25.96 -45.59 16.33
N ARG A 95 -25.05 -45.61 15.37
CA ARG A 95 -25.41 -45.66 13.95
C ARG A 95 -26.05 -47.02 13.60
N GLN A 96 -27.17 -46.95 12.88
CA GLN A 96 -27.82 -48.16 12.35
C GLN A 96 -27.14 -48.66 11.07
N GLN A 97 -26.69 -47.75 10.22
CA GLN A 97 -25.90 -48.06 9.02
C GLN A 97 -24.42 -47.85 9.32
N GLU A 98 -23.54 -48.71 8.82
CA GLU A 98 -22.10 -48.67 9.07
C GLU A 98 -21.73 -48.82 10.57
N ASN A 99 -22.48 -49.61 11.30
CA ASN A 99 -22.24 -49.87 12.72
C ASN A 99 -20.89 -50.56 12.91
N ALA A 100 -20.01 -49.98 13.72
CA ALA A 100 -18.66 -50.50 13.98
C ALA A 100 -18.61 -51.43 15.20
N ARG A 101 -19.74 -51.79 15.82
CA ARG A 101 -19.78 -52.67 17.00
C ARG A 101 -19.02 -53.96 16.75
N GLY A 102 -18.16 -54.30 17.69
CA GLY A 102 -17.34 -55.53 17.62
C GLY A 102 -16.11 -55.42 16.73
N GLN A 103 -15.96 -54.35 15.98
CA GLN A 103 -14.75 -54.03 15.19
C GLN A 103 -13.72 -53.27 16.05
N TYR A 104 -12.48 -53.30 15.61
CA TYR A 104 -11.42 -52.51 16.27
C TYR A 104 -11.30 -51.12 15.64
N ALA A 105 -11.30 -50.09 16.48
CA ALA A 105 -11.15 -48.71 16.06
C ALA A 105 -9.70 -48.24 16.26
N PHE A 106 -8.91 -48.29 15.20
CA PHE A 106 -7.47 -47.87 15.21
C PHE A 106 -7.28 -46.41 14.86
N TYR A 107 -7.90 -45.52 15.64
CA TYR A 107 -7.67 -44.07 15.50
C TYR A 107 -6.59 -43.61 16.45
N THR A 108 -5.74 -42.68 16.01
CA THR A 108 -4.64 -42.15 16.82
C THR A 108 -5.13 -41.56 18.14
N GLU A 109 -6.31 -40.92 18.13
CA GLU A 109 -6.93 -40.30 19.29
C GLU A 109 -7.35 -41.36 20.32
N ILE A 110 -7.82 -42.50 19.87
CA ILE A 110 -8.17 -43.64 20.75
C ILE A 110 -6.90 -44.21 21.40
N ALA A 111 -5.82 -44.37 20.63
CA ALA A 111 -4.55 -44.87 21.18
C ALA A 111 -4.00 -43.89 22.26
N GLN A 112 -4.05 -42.61 22.02
CA GLN A 112 -3.64 -41.58 22.99
C GLN A 112 -4.50 -41.61 24.27
N ALA A 113 -5.80 -41.85 24.11
CA ALA A 113 -6.71 -41.95 25.24
C ALA A 113 -6.47 -43.26 26.05
N LEU A 114 -6.09 -44.37 25.43
CA LEU A 114 -5.68 -45.58 26.11
C LEU A 114 -4.38 -45.41 26.91
N ASP A 115 -3.51 -44.48 26.50
CA ASP A 115 -2.32 -44.04 27.24
C ASP A 115 -2.64 -43.05 28.39
N GLY A 116 -3.93 -42.70 28.58
CA GLY A 116 -4.39 -41.83 29.67
C GLY A 116 -4.48 -40.35 29.35
N ASN A 117 -4.35 -39.97 28.08
CA ASN A 117 -4.36 -38.56 27.67
C ASN A 117 -5.65 -38.23 26.92
N ASP A 118 -6.27 -37.07 27.23
CA ASP A 118 -7.33 -36.52 26.38
C ASP A 118 -6.74 -36.17 25.03
N ALA A 119 -7.39 -36.55 23.94
CA ALA A 119 -6.95 -36.28 22.59
C ALA A 119 -8.01 -35.48 21.83
N PHE A 120 -7.54 -34.48 21.07
CA PHE A 120 -8.36 -33.72 20.15
C PHE A 120 -7.61 -33.49 18.83
N TYR A 121 -8.31 -33.61 17.73
CA TYR A 121 -7.84 -33.27 16.39
C TYR A 121 -8.91 -32.50 15.63
N CYS A 122 -8.55 -31.47 14.94
CA CYS A 122 -9.41 -30.74 13.98
C CYS A 122 -8.63 -30.38 12.73
N GLY A 123 -9.13 -30.75 11.57
CA GLY A 123 -8.56 -30.45 10.27
C GLY A 123 -9.61 -29.85 9.33
N TYR A 124 -9.17 -29.00 8.41
CA TYR A 124 -9.97 -28.49 7.32
C TYR A 124 -9.39 -28.96 5.99
N ASP A 125 -10.18 -29.68 5.20
CA ASP A 125 -9.74 -30.26 3.93
C ASP A 125 -10.02 -29.39 2.70
N GLY A 126 -10.50 -28.13 2.90
CA GLY A 126 -10.90 -27.22 1.84
C GLY A 126 -12.39 -27.28 1.50
N SER A 127 -13.13 -28.23 2.06
CA SER A 127 -14.57 -28.42 1.85
C SER A 127 -15.36 -28.61 3.14
N ALA A 128 -14.77 -29.26 4.13
CA ALA A 128 -15.40 -29.60 5.40
C ALA A 128 -14.41 -29.54 6.56
N PHE A 129 -14.92 -29.40 7.77
CA PHE A 129 -14.15 -29.54 8.99
C PHE A 129 -14.32 -30.99 9.49
N LEU A 130 -13.19 -31.66 9.71
CA LEU A 130 -13.11 -32.97 10.30
C LEU A 130 -12.55 -32.82 11.71
N SER A 131 -13.37 -33.18 12.71
CA SER A 131 -12.99 -33.07 14.11
C SER A 131 -13.14 -34.38 14.81
N ARG A 132 -12.20 -34.74 15.69
CA ARG A 132 -12.17 -35.97 16.47
C ARG A 132 -11.73 -35.63 17.88
N SER A 133 -12.34 -36.28 18.86
CA SER A 133 -11.92 -36.20 20.26
C SER A 133 -12.05 -37.53 20.93
N ALA A 134 -11.12 -37.85 21.83
CA ALA A 134 -11.19 -39.08 22.64
C ALA A 134 -10.78 -38.76 24.09
N ALA A 135 -11.40 -39.43 25.03
CA ALA A 135 -11.00 -39.40 26.44
C ALA A 135 -11.08 -40.80 27.07
N PRO A 136 -10.18 -41.13 28.01
CA PRO A 136 -10.21 -42.41 28.73
C PRO A 136 -11.35 -42.43 29.71
N VAL A 137 -12.05 -43.55 29.79
CA VAL A 137 -12.99 -43.83 30.89
C VAL A 137 -12.22 -44.51 32.01
N VAL A 138 -12.20 -43.85 33.17
CA VAL A 138 -11.39 -44.32 34.32
C VAL A 138 -12.27 -44.77 35.46
N PHE A 139 -12.03 -45.99 35.99
CA PHE A 139 -12.64 -46.49 37.20
C PHE A 139 -11.55 -46.94 38.18
N ARG A 140 -11.56 -46.43 39.44
CA ARG A 140 -10.56 -46.72 40.47
C ARG A 140 -9.11 -46.60 39.98
N SER A 141 -8.79 -45.54 39.23
CA SER A 141 -7.47 -45.25 38.66
C SER A 141 -7.02 -46.24 37.56
N GLN A 142 -7.90 -47.05 37.02
CA GLN A 142 -7.63 -47.90 35.88
C GLN A 142 -8.48 -47.47 34.69
N ILE A 143 -7.88 -47.45 33.52
CA ILE A 143 -8.61 -47.19 32.28
C ILE A 143 -9.40 -48.45 31.93
N ILE A 144 -10.70 -48.29 31.78
CA ILE A 144 -11.62 -49.36 31.44
C ILE A 144 -12.14 -49.32 30.00
N GLY A 145 -11.80 -48.24 29.27
CA GLY A 145 -12.11 -48.02 27.85
C GLY A 145 -11.98 -46.59 27.46
N VAL A 146 -12.44 -46.23 26.28
CA VAL A 146 -12.34 -44.89 25.68
C VAL A 146 -13.67 -44.46 25.09
N VAL A 147 -14.02 -43.19 25.32
CA VAL A 147 -15.07 -42.49 24.57
C VAL A 147 -14.40 -41.75 23.40
N TYR A 148 -14.92 -41.94 22.20
CA TYR A 148 -14.48 -41.27 20.98
C TYR A 148 -15.66 -40.60 20.31
N ALA A 149 -15.47 -39.31 19.96
CA ALA A 149 -16.43 -38.52 19.21
C ALA A 149 -15.83 -38.09 17.87
N TYR A 150 -16.66 -38.06 16.86
CA TYR A 150 -16.33 -37.68 15.51
C TYR A 150 -17.37 -36.70 14.97
N GLN A 151 -16.93 -35.65 14.32
CA GLN A 151 -17.81 -34.72 13.62
C GLN A 151 -17.24 -34.37 12.25
N TYR A 152 -18.10 -34.50 11.24
CA TYR A 152 -17.85 -34.01 9.89
C TYR A 152 -18.81 -32.88 9.58
N ASP A 153 -18.27 -31.67 9.31
CA ASP A 153 -19.06 -30.47 9.14
C ASP A 153 -18.77 -29.83 7.80
N ALA A 154 -19.50 -30.23 6.79
CA ALA A 154 -19.46 -29.65 5.46
C ALA A 154 -20.12 -28.25 5.42
N GLN A 155 -21.08 -28.00 6.30
CA GLN A 155 -21.83 -26.75 6.32
C GLN A 155 -20.95 -25.55 6.69
N GLN A 156 -20.13 -25.70 7.74
CA GLN A 156 -19.15 -24.71 8.12
C GLN A 156 -18.02 -24.56 7.06
N GLY A 157 -17.68 -25.67 6.39
CA GLY A 157 -16.73 -25.62 5.26
C GLY A 157 -17.24 -24.77 4.10
N VAL A 158 -18.51 -24.92 3.73
CA VAL A 158 -19.16 -24.09 2.69
C VAL A 158 -19.20 -22.62 3.11
N LEU A 159 -19.58 -22.32 4.36
CA LEU A 159 -19.61 -20.94 4.86
C LEU A 159 -18.24 -20.26 4.80
N LEU A 160 -17.17 -20.98 5.16
CA LEU A 160 -15.80 -20.47 5.07
C LEU A 160 -15.40 -20.18 3.61
N LYS A 161 -15.76 -21.07 2.68
CA LYS A 161 -15.50 -20.90 1.25
C LYS A 161 -16.27 -19.72 0.65
N ASP A 162 -17.53 -19.54 1.05
CA ASP A 162 -18.34 -18.39 0.63
C ASP A 162 -17.77 -17.08 1.18
N LEU A 163 -17.32 -17.07 2.43
CA LEU A 163 -16.62 -15.93 3.02
C LEU A 163 -15.35 -15.58 2.22
N GLN A 164 -14.54 -16.57 1.88
CA GLN A 164 -13.35 -16.39 1.04
C GLN A 164 -13.69 -15.81 -0.32
N LYS A 165 -14.70 -16.35 -1.00
CA LYS A 165 -15.18 -15.85 -2.29
C LYS A 165 -15.65 -14.40 -2.22
N ASN A 166 -16.40 -14.06 -1.18
CA ASN A 166 -16.89 -12.69 -0.96
C ASN A 166 -15.73 -11.72 -0.72
N LEU A 167 -14.75 -12.08 0.12
CA LEU A 167 -13.55 -11.28 0.37
C LEU A 167 -12.77 -11.02 -0.92
N ILE A 168 -12.54 -12.05 -1.75
CA ILE A 168 -11.87 -11.92 -3.04
C ILE A 168 -12.65 -11.00 -3.98
N THR A 169 -13.97 -11.15 -4.05
CA THR A 169 -14.83 -10.34 -4.92
C THR A 169 -14.81 -8.87 -4.51
N ILE A 170 -14.98 -8.58 -3.21
CA ILE A 170 -14.91 -7.21 -2.67
C ILE A 170 -13.53 -6.62 -2.92
N SER A 171 -12.47 -7.37 -2.67
CA SER A 171 -11.09 -6.93 -2.90
C SER A 171 -10.81 -6.62 -4.38
N ALA A 172 -11.35 -7.41 -5.31
CA ALA A 172 -11.24 -7.16 -6.74
C ALA A 172 -11.94 -5.85 -7.14
N VAL A 173 -13.15 -5.59 -6.64
CA VAL A 173 -13.88 -4.34 -6.89
C VAL A 173 -13.11 -3.14 -6.34
N VAL A 174 -12.63 -3.23 -5.09
CA VAL A 174 -11.83 -2.19 -4.45
C VAL A 174 -10.55 -1.93 -5.22
N ALA A 175 -9.85 -2.98 -5.68
CA ALA A 175 -8.62 -2.85 -6.48
C ALA A 175 -8.88 -2.07 -7.78
N VAL A 176 -9.95 -2.39 -8.51
CA VAL A 176 -10.33 -1.68 -9.75
C VAL A 176 -10.62 -0.19 -9.47
N LEU A 177 -11.39 0.10 -8.42
CA LEU A 177 -11.72 1.49 -8.04
C LEU A 177 -10.45 2.27 -7.68
N VAL A 178 -9.58 1.69 -6.88
CA VAL A 178 -8.32 2.34 -6.45
C VAL A 178 -7.39 2.60 -7.64
N VAL A 179 -7.25 1.64 -8.56
CA VAL A 179 -6.46 1.84 -9.79
C VAL A 179 -7.07 2.99 -10.62
N GLY A 180 -8.39 3.03 -10.77
CA GLY A 180 -9.09 4.10 -11.49
C GLY A 180 -8.82 5.49 -10.87
N VAL A 181 -9.01 5.62 -9.56
CA VAL A 181 -8.76 6.86 -8.82
C VAL A 181 -7.27 7.26 -8.89
N SER A 182 -6.35 6.31 -8.71
CA SER A 182 -4.91 6.55 -8.80
C SER A 182 -4.49 7.08 -10.16
N LEU A 183 -5.02 6.52 -11.25
CA LEU A 183 -4.76 7.00 -12.61
C LEU A 183 -5.32 8.41 -12.85
N LEU A 184 -6.52 8.70 -12.33
CA LEU A 184 -7.13 10.02 -12.41
C LEU A 184 -6.29 11.08 -11.69
N LEU A 185 -5.93 10.82 -10.43
CA LEU A 185 -5.10 11.73 -9.63
C LEU A 185 -3.71 11.90 -10.24
N SER A 186 -3.07 10.82 -10.68
CA SER A 186 -1.76 10.87 -11.35
C SER A 186 -1.78 11.76 -12.60
N ARG A 187 -2.83 11.66 -13.42
CA ARG A 187 -2.99 12.54 -14.60
C ARG A 187 -3.26 13.98 -14.23
N MET A 188 -4.06 14.24 -13.20
CA MET A 188 -4.41 15.58 -12.76
C MET A 188 -3.18 16.33 -12.22
N PHE A 189 -2.48 15.75 -11.24
CA PHE A 189 -1.28 16.35 -10.67
C PHE A 189 -0.11 16.40 -11.66
N GLY A 190 0.06 15.33 -12.41
CA GLY A 190 1.15 15.24 -13.36
C GLY A 190 1.10 16.28 -14.48
N ARG A 191 -0.09 16.60 -15.00
CA ARG A 191 -0.27 17.64 -16.00
C ARG A 191 0.06 19.02 -15.45
N ARG A 192 -0.30 19.32 -14.20
CA ARG A 192 -0.01 20.61 -13.57
C ARG A 192 1.50 20.80 -13.35
N ILE A 193 2.18 19.79 -12.82
CA ILE A 193 3.64 19.81 -12.63
C ILE A 193 4.38 19.94 -13.97
N SER A 194 3.94 19.20 -15.00
CA SER A 194 4.55 19.29 -16.34
C SER A 194 4.42 20.68 -16.95
N ARG A 195 3.27 21.34 -16.78
CA ARG A 195 3.08 22.74 -17.24
C ARG A 195 4.00 23.71 -16.52
N LEU A 196 4.16 23.56 -15.20
CA LEU A 196 5.09 24.39 -14.42
C LEU A 196 6.52 24.18 -14.90
N LEU A 197 6.95 22.94 -15.07
CA LEU A 197 8.28 22.64 -15.56
C LEU A 197 8.54 23.20 -16.98
N GLN A 198 7.53 23.17 -17.83
CA GLN A 198 7.61 23.76 -19.17
C GLN A 198 7.76 25.29 -19.09
N ALA A 199 6.97 25.98 -18.24
CA ALA A 199 7.10 27.42 -18.03
C ALA A 199 8.50 27.79 -17.52
N ILE A 200 9.03 27.05 -16.55
CA ILE A 200 10.39 27.24 -16.04
C ILE A 200 11.44 27.11 -17.16
N ARG A 201 11.30 26.10 -18.03
CA ARG A 201 12.24 25.90 -19.16
C ARG A 201 12.17 27.05 -20.15
N THR A 202 10.97 27.52 -20.50
CA THR A 202 10.76 28.65 -21.43
C THR A 202 11.39 29.94 -20.89
N VAL A 203 11.24 30.24 -19.60
CA VAL A 203 11.89 31.40 -18.98
C VAL A 203 13.40 31.21 -18.92
N ARG A 204 13.92 30.03 -18.63
CA ARG A 204 15.36 29.74 -18.67
C ARG A 204 15.97 29.97 -20.06
N GLU A 205 15.20 29.75 -21.12
CA GLU A 205 15.61 29.98 -22.51
C GLU A 205 15.53 31.44 -22.93
N GLY A 206 15.24 32.35 -21.99
CA GLY A 206 15.27 33.82 -22.20
C GLY A 206 13.91 34.44 -22.47
N SER A 207 12.81 33.66 -22.47
CA SER A 207 11.46 34.21 -22.67
C SER A 207 10.86 34.70 -21.35
N TYR A 208 11.35 35.79 -20.81
CA TYR A 208 10.94 36.30 -19.49
C TYR A 208 9.51 36.86 -19.45
N SER A 209 8.81 36.98 -20.57
CA SER A 209 7.38 37.33 -20.61
C SER A 209 6.45 36.15 -20.39
N HIS A 210 6.95 34.91 -20.37
CA HIS A 210 6.13 33.70 -20.18
C HIS A 210 5.74 33.52 -18.71
N ARG A 211 4.47 33.14 -18.46
CA ARG A 211 3.92 32.91 -17.12
C ARG A 211 3.37 31.50 -17.02
N ALA A 212 3.51 30.87 -15.85
CA ALA A 212 2.89 29.61 -15.54
C ALA A 212 1.39 29.81 -15.31
N GLN A 213 0.55 29.34 -16.26
CA GLN A 213 -0.91 29.43 -16.17
C GLN A 213 -1.46 28.23 -15.37
N ILE A 214 -1.19 28.21 -14.06
CA ILE A 214 -1.63 27.16 -13.16
C ILE A 214 -2.56 27.79 -12.13
N ARG A 215 -3.84 27.40 -12.15
CA ARG A 215 -4.85 27.84 -11.19
C ARG A 215 -4.97 26.83 -10.07
N GLY A 216 -5.08 27.31 -8.83
CA GLY A 216 -5.32 26.50 -7.63
C GLY A 216 -4.82 27.23 -6.39
N THR A 217 -5.39 26.85 -5.24
CA THR A 217 -5.02 27.35 -3.90
C THR A 217 -4.12 26.38 -3.16
N ASP A 218 -3.74 25.26 -3.82
CA ASP A 218 -2.86 24.24 -3.31
C ASP A 218 -1.38 24.65 -3.44
N GLU A 219 -0.47 23.83 -2.94
CA GLU A 219 0.98 24.07 -2.96
C GLU A 219 1.52 24.28 -4.38
N ILE A 220 0.97 23.57 -5.38
CA ILE A 220 1.36 23.74 -6.79
C ILE A 220 0.93 25.10 -7.31
N GLY A 221 -0.23 25.59 -6.91
CA GLY A 221 -0.71 26.94 -7.22
C GLY A 221 0.17 28.00 -6.59
N GLN A 222 0.59 27.83 -5.34
CA GLN A 222 1.50 28.74 -4.63
C GLN A 222 2.88 28.79 -5.30
N ILE A 223 3.47 27.64 -5.63
CA ILE A 223 4.75 27.58 -6.35
C ILE A 223 4.64 28.28 -7.71
N ALA A 224 3.53 28.13 -8.42
CA ALA A 224 3.32 28.83 -9.69
C ALA A 224 3.22 30.35 -9.53
N ALA A 225 2.58 30.83 -8.46
CA ALA A 225 2.49 32.26 -8.14
C ALA A 225 3.87 32.85 -7.80
N GLU A 226 4.65 32.18 -6.94
CA GLU A 226 6.02 32.60 -6.62
C GLU A 226 6.93 32.58 -7.85
N PHE A 227 6.82 31.55 -8.69
CA PHE A 227 7.55 31.50 -9.96
C PHE A 227 7.20 32.68 -10.85
N ASN A 228 5.94 33.04 -10.99
CA ASN A 228 5.51 34.20 -11.77
C ASN A 228 6.07 35.52 -11.20
N SER A 229 6.04 35.68 -9.88
CA SER A 229 6.63 36.85 -9.20
C SER A 229 8.14 36.97 -9.46
N LEU A 230 8.88 35.89 -9.41
CA LEU A 230 10.30 35.86 -9.77
C LEU A 230 10.54 36.24 -11.25
N THR A 231 9.67 35.73 -12.14
CA THR A 231 9.74 36.00 -13.57
C THR A 231 9.45 37.48 -13.87
N ASP A 232 8.53 38.12 -13.14
CA ASP A 232 8.25 39.56 -13.25
C ASP A 232 9.50 40.37 -12.91
N ARG A 233 10.19 40.04 -11.83
CA ARG A 233 11.42 40.69 -11.42
C ARG A 233 12.54 40.50 -12.45
N LEU A 234 12.70 39.28 -12.97
CA LEU A 234 13.69 39.00 -14.02
C LEU A 234 13.40 39.78 -15.29
N GLN A 235 12.16 39.89 -15.72
CA GLN A 235 11.74 40.65 -16.89
C GLN A 235 12.09 42.13 -16.72
N THR A 236 11.69 42.72 -15.57
CA THR A 236 11.97 44.13 -15.26
C THR A 236 13.48 44.44 -15.26
N THR A 237 14.26 43.52 -14.64
CA THR A 237 15.74 43.68 -14.60
C THR A 237 16.35 43.58 -16.00
N GLU A 238 15.93 42.67 -16.83
CA GLU A 238 16.44 42.52 -18.20
C GLU A 238 16.05 43.69 -19.10
N GLU A 239 14.82 44.22 -18.94
CA GLU A 239 14.39 45.42 -19.66
C GLU A 239 15.18 46.65 -19.22
N ALA A 240 15.46 46.79 -17.92
CA ALA A 240 16.33 47.88 -17.42
C ALA A 240 17.76 47.74 -17.96
N ARG A 241 18.31 46.51 -17.95
CA ARG A 241 19.64 46.26 -18.53
C ARG A 241 19.71 46.56 -20.00
N ARG A 242 18.70 46.20 -20.80
CA ARG A 242 18.67 46.51 -22.25
C ARG A 242 18.58 48.01 -22.51
N ARG A 243 17.74 48.73 -21.74
CA ARG A 243 17.65 50.17 -21.83
C ARG A 243 18.99 50.81 -21.49
N PHE A 244 19.60 50.44 -20.39
CA PHE A 244 20.90 50.91 -19.97
C PHE A 244 21.98 50.74 -21.07
N VAL A 245 22.10 49.54 -21.66
CA VAL A 245 23.05 49.29 -22.74
C VAL A 245 22.75 50.15 -24.00
N SER A 246 21.47 50.31 -24.32
CA SER A 246 21.04 51.13 -25.45
C SER A 246 21.39 52.62 -25.25
N ASP A 247 21.04 53.16 -24.08
CA ASP A 247 21.25 54.55 -23.73
C ASP A 247 22.76 54.87 -23.66
N ALA A 248 23.53 54.00 -23.01
CA ALA A 248 24.99 54.11 -22.96
C ALA A 248 25.61 54.11 -24.38
N SER A 249 25.12 53.21 -25.25
CA SER A 249 25.60 53.14 -26.63
C SER A 249 25.30 54.42 -27.42
N HIS A 250 24.11 55.01 -27.22
CA HIS A 250 23.73 56.27 -27.86
C HIS A 250 24.54 57.48 -27.34
N GLU A 251 24.69 57.54 -26.01
CA GLU A 251 25.46 58.60 -25.36
C GLU A 251 26.96 58.60 -25.75
N MET A 252 27.54 57.38 -25.96
CA MET A 252 28.94 57.25 -26.43
C MET A 252 29.12 57.57 -27.94
N LYS A 253 28.11 57.24 -28.76
CA LYS A 253 28.21 57.39 -30.22
C LYS A 253 28.31 58.89 -30.65
N THR A 254 27.62 59.75 -29.94
CA THR A 254 27.58 61.21 -30.28
C THR A 254 28.95 61.87 -30.13
N PRO A 255 29.65 61.79 -28.98
CA PRO A 255 31.00 62.45 -28.85
C PRO A 255 32.03 61.74 -29.75
N LEU A 256 31.92 60.44 -29.95
CA LEU A 256 32.80 59.66 -30.83
C LEU A 256 32.67 60.17 -32.30
N ALA A 257 31.43 60.42 -32.73
CA ALA A 257 31.15 60.97 -34.05
C ALA A 257 31.74 62.45 -34.21
N GLY A 258 31.63 63.24 -33.13
CA GLY A 258 32.28 64.63 -33.08
C GLY A 258 33.79 64.57 -33.21
N ILE A 259 34.43 63.69 -32.40
CA ILE A 259 35.88 63.47 -32.49
C ILE A 259 36.28 63.02 -33.89
N LYS A 260 35.57 62.10 -34.49
CA LYS A 260 35.84 61.59 -35.83
C LYS A 260 35.73 62.74 -36.88
N LEU A 261 34.66 63.52 -36.85
CA LEU A 261 34.41 64.62 -37.78
C LEU A 261 35.52 65.63 -37.69
N LEU A 262 35.90 66.06 -36.50
CA LEU A 262 36.99 67.05 -36.28
C LEU A 262 38.35 66.50 -36.78
N THR A 263 38.62 65.23 -36.47
CA THR A 263 39.82 64.55 -36.94
C THR A 263 39.89 64.47 -38.48
N ASP A 264 38.75 64.05 -39.11
CA ASP A 264 38.66 63.92 -40.56
C ASP A 264 38.82 65.32 -41.20
N SER A 265 38.27 66.38 -40.58
CA SER A 265 38.41 67.72 -41.04
C SER A 265 39.89 68.22 -41.01
N ILE A 266 40.64 67.89 -39.96
CA ILE A 266 42.07 68.22 -39.87
C ILE A 266 42.88 67.47 -40.94
N LEU A 267 42.58 66.22 -41.19
CA LEU A 267 43.32 65.33 -42.11
C LEU A 267 43.06 65.68 -43.60
N GLN A 268 41.87 66.16 -43.94
CA GLN A 268 41.44 66.40 -45.32
C GLN A 268 41.75 67.86 -45.83
N THR A 269 42.10 68.74 -44.93
CA THR A 269 42.37 70.14 -45.28
C THR A 269 43.87 70.35 -45.48
N GLU A 270 44.34 70.56 -46.76
CA GLU A 270 45.77 70.67 -47.11
C GLU A 270 46.42 71.90 -46.50
N ASN A 271 45.73 73.04 -46.21
CA ASN A 271 46.25 74.25 -45.60
C ASN A 271 45.33 74.78 -44.51
N ILE A 272 45.28 74.07 -43.39
CA ILE A 272 44.50 74.49 -42.21
C ILE A 272 45.32 75.52 -41.42
N ASP A 273 44.68 76.62 -41.01
CA ASP A 273 45.28 77.61 -40.14
C ASP A 273 45.66 77.03 -38.77
N PRO A 274 46.87 77.34 -38.21
CA PRO A 274 47.30 76.86 -36.89
C PRO A 274 46.34 77.21 -35.72
N ALA A 275 45.60 78.31 -35.83
CA ALA A 275 44.59 78.69 -34.83
C ALA A 275 43.38 77.72 -34.88
N THR A 276 42.87 77.42 -36.08
CA THR A 276 41.75 76.49 -36.32
C THR A 276 42.16 75.07 -35.96
N THR A 277 43.40 74.64 -36.20
CA THR A 277 43.91 73.34 -35.77
C THR A 277 43.90 73.23 -34.26
N ARG A 278 44.29 74.26 -33.54
CA ARG A 278 44.32 74.28 -32.08
C ARG A 278 42.90 74.24 -31.50
N GLU A 279 41.94 74.89 -32.11
CA GLU A 279 40.53 74.84 -31.75
C GLU A 279 39.97 73.45 -31.92
N PHE A 280 40.18 72.81 -33.08
CA PHE A 280 39.71 71.43 -33.32
C PHE A 280 40.33 70.41 -32.36
N VAL A 281 41.62 70.53 -32.04
CA VAL A 281 42.30 69.70 -31.05
C VAL A 281 41.73 69.93 -29.63
N SER A 282 41.40 71.15 -29.29
CA SER A 282 40.74 71.50 -28.02
C SER A 282 39.35 70.88 -27.91
N ASP A 283 38.56 70.93 -28.99
CA ASP A 283 37.23 70.37 -29.06
C ASP A 283 37.27 68.81 -29.00
N ILE A 284 38.26 68.21 -29.66
CA ILE A 284 38.52 66.75 -29.51
C ILE A 284 38.80 66.38 -28.04
N GLY A 285 39.63 67.23 -27.37
CA GLY A 285 39.91 66.99 -25.93
C GLY A 285 38.68 67.14 -25.04
N ALA A 286 37.79 68.08 -25.34
CA ALA A 286 36.53 68.25 -24.62
C ALA A 286 35.57 67.07 -24.80
N GLU A 287 35.43 66.56 -26.03
CA GLU A 287 34.61 65.42 -26.32
C GLU A 287 35.22 64.12 -25.73
N ALA A 288 36.52 63.94 -25.68
CA ALA A 288 37.20 62.86 -25.02
C ALA A 288 36.97 62.91 -23.51
N SER A 289 37.08 64.08 -22.86
CA SER A 289 36.77 64.22 -21.43
C SER A 289 35.27 63.98 -21.11
N ARG A 290 34.40 64.25 -22.08
CA ARG A 290 32.96 63.92 -21.98
C ARG A 290 32.75 62.43 -22.03
N LEU A 291 33.43 61.66 -22.91
CA LEU A 291 33.37 60.17 -22.97
C LEU A 291 33.90 59.59 -21.69
N GLU A 292 35.00 60.14 -21.12
CA GLU A 292 35.55 59.61 -19.84
C GLU A 292 34.49 59.70 -18.72
N ARG A 293 33.82 60.85 -18.58
CA ARG A 293 32.71 60.99 -17.60
C ARG A 293 31.56 60.00 -17.83
N ILE A 294 31.15 59.79 -19.08
CA ILE A 294 30.09 58.82 -19.40
C ILE A 294 30.49 57.40 -18.98
N THR A 295 31.78 57.05 -19.16
CA THR A 295 32.28 55.71 -18.75
C THR A 295 32.45 55.57 -17.26
N GLU A 296 32.70 56.66 -16.51
CA GLU A 296 32.74 56.63 -15.04
C GLU A 296 31.36 56.53 -14.40
N ASP A 297 30.33 57.12 -15.06
CA ASP A 297 28.93 57.07 -14.59
C ASP A 297 28.21 55.78 -14.95
N LEU A 298 28.80 54.87 -15.77
CA LEU A 298 28.28 53.59 -16.21
C LEU A 298 28.68 52.45 -15.29
#